data_3d837b9439b97c0f7ccd665a2b0c2a45
#
_entry.id   3d837b9439b97c0f7ccd665a2b0c2a45
#
_cell.length_a   1.000
_cell.length_b   1.000
_cell.length_c   1.000
_cell.angle_alpha   90.00
_cell.angle_beta   90.00
_cell.angle_gamma   90.00
#
_symmetry.space_group_name_H-M   'P 1'
#
loop_
_entity.id
_entity.type
_entity.pdbx_description
1 polymer ?
#
loop_
_entity_poly.entity_id
_entity_poly.type
_entity_poly.pdbx_seq_one_letter_code
_entity_poly.pdbx_strand_id
1 'polypeptide(L)'
;MESTLTPDTQAVLLLCGELGQRGGNGLKPLGLRQYNALATWLKTEGLRPGDLLKPEGQTRLTRLQTTEVNPDRVAPLLERGTALALIVERWERSGLWVISRSDGCYPERLKRYLGQAAPPLLYGVGSKSLLNRGGLAVVGSRDRSEEDGEFARRVGEHCAQEGIAVISGAAKGIDRDAMAGSLELGGWALGVLAEGLAKTATSGQYRAGLVSDHLTLVSPFDPESRWFAYTAMERNKLLYGFSDAALVVASSADSGGTWAGATEALQHGRVKVFVKTVGALAPGNSKLVRMGGIPFPPEPWESLRPLFTPPEEKNGQLFSGAVPPSSPSVEQQTESVASVSALSPESLPTSEQSTTEEPSEPKSGEPTEAEPAYDAYALVISAVLALLKQPQSDEWLADKLCVRAAQMKDWLDRGVREGSILKLKKPVRYVAHTATLFTA
;
A
#
# COMPACT_ATOMS: atom_id res chain seq x y z
N MET A 1 8.97 22.03 0.04
CA MET A 1 8.91 20.55 0.19
C MET A 1 8.73 19.97 -1.19
N GLU A 2 9.68 19.16 -1.65
CA GLU A 2 9.45 18.35 -2.85
C GLU A 2 8.29 17.40 -2.56
N SER A 3 7.36 17.29 -3.50
CA SER A 3 6.23 16.37 -3.41
C SER A 3 6.77 14.96 -3.14
N THR A 4 6.31 14.31 -2.07
CA THR A 4 6.72 12.93 -1.75
C THR A 4 6.22 11.93 -2.79
N LEU A 5 5.33 12.38 -3.70
CA LEU A 5 4.76 11.56 -4.78
C LEU A 5 5.58 11.69 -6.06
N THR A 6 5.89 10.55 -6.66
CA THR A 6 6.46 10.55 -8.03
C THR A 6 5.43 11.06 -9.03
N PRO A 7 5.85 11.63 -10.19
CA PRO A 7 4.92 12.04 -11.24
C PRO A 7 4.01 10.91 -11.71
N ASP A 8 4.51 9.67 -11.73
CA ASP A 8 3.70 8.49 -12.06
C ASP A 8 2.59 8.27 -11.03
N THR A 9 2.92 8.32 -9.74
CA THR A 9 1.92 8.15 -8.67
C THR A 9 0.92 9.28 -8.65
N GLN A 10 1.33 10.52 -8.95
CA GLN A 10 0.41 11.65 -9.14
C GLN A 10 -0.60 11.36 -10.25
N ALA A 11 -0.14 10.94 -11.43
CA ALA A 11 -1.02 10.60 -12.55
C ALA A 11 -1.96 9.44 -12.20
N VAL A 12 -1.44 8.38 -11.55
CA VAL A 12 -2.27 7.23 -11.17
C VAL A 12 -3.31 7.60 -10.12
N LEU A 13 -2.99 8.47 -9.16
CA LEU A 13 -3.94 9.01 -8.19
C LEU A 13 -5.03 9.86 -8.86
N LEU A 14 -4.67 10.73 -9.81
CA LEU A 14 -5.63 11.49 -10.58
C LEU A 14 -6.57 10.59 -11.38
N LEU A 15 -6.09 9.48 -11.91
CA LEU A 15 -6.87 8.57 -12.73
C LEU A 15 -7.73 7.60 -11.90
N CYS A 16 -7.19 7.06 -10.80
CA CYS A 16 -7.78 5.93 -10.06
C CYS A 16 -8.24 6.29 -8.65
N GLY A 17 -7.78 7.41 -8.06
CA GLY A 17 -8.15 7.82 -6.70
C GLY A 17 -9.53 8.48 -6.64
N GLU A 18 -10.27 8.24 -5.56
CA GLU A 18 -11.59 8.87 -5.32
C GLU A 18 -11.47 10.37 -4.98
N LEU A 19 -10.33 10.79 -4.42
CA LEU A 19 -9.97 12.19 -4.11
C LEU A 19 -11.09 12.97 -3.38
N GLY A 20 -11.77 12.32 -2.44
CA GLY A 20 -12.83 12.93 -1.64
C GLY A 20 -14.20 13.05 -2.33
N GLN A 21 -14.33 12.59 -3.57
CA GLN A 21 -15.61 12.59 -4.31
C GLN A 21 -16.51 11.44 -3.84
N ARG A 22 -17.24 11.66 -2.76
CA ARG A 22 -18.30 10.74 -2.33
C ARG A 22 -19.66 11.30 -2.72
N GLY A 23 -20.30 10.70 -3.74
CA GLY A 23 -21.73 10.81 -3.95
C GLY A 23 -22.23 12.07 -4.66
N GLY A 24 -21.49 12.62 -5.62
CA GLY A 24 -21.96 13.72 -6.49
C GLY A 24 -21.82 13.36 -7.98
N ASN A 25 -22.29 14.22 -8.89
CA ASN A 25 -22.09 14.11 -10.34
C ASN A 25 -20.61 14.20 -10.77
N GLY A 26 -19.69 13.78 -9.89
CA GLY A 26 -18.26 13.80 -10.11
C GLY A 26 -17.81 12.75 -11.12
N LEU A 27 -16.65 13.00 -11.76
CA LEU A 27 -15.99 12.08 -12.66
C LEU A 27 -15.61 10.80 -11.90
N LYS A 28 -16.22 9.67 -12.26
CA LYS A 28 -15.88 8.37 -11.67
C LYS A 28 -14.45 7.99 -12.01
N PRO A 29 -13.59 7.66 -11.04
CA PRO A 29 -12.24 7.17 -11.28
C PRO A 29 -12.21 5.94 -12.20
N LEU A 30 -11.06 5.67 -12.81
CA LEU A 30 -10.86 4.46 -13.59
C LEU A 30 -10.81 3.25 -12.65
N GLY A 31 -11.61 2.24 -12.96
CA GLY A 31 -11.51 0.94 -12.31
C GLY A 31 -10.25 0.19 -12.75
N LEU A 32 -9.90 -0.89 -12.03
CA LEU A 32 -8.69 -1.69 -12.28
C LEU A 32 -8.56 -2.13 -13.74
N ARG A 33 -9.63 -2.65 -14.35
CA ARG A 33 -9.64 -3.11 -15.76
C ARG A 33 -9.36 -1.96 -16.72
N GLN A 34 -9.98 -0.81 -16.49
CA GLN A 34 -9.78 0.39 -17.30
C GLN A 34 -8.35 0.91 -17.17
N TYR A 35 -7.83 0.99 -15.93
CA TYR A 35 -6.45 1.39 -15.71
C TYR A 35 -5.45 0.42 -16.36
N ASN A 36 -5.69 -0.88 -16.30
CA ASN A 36 -4.84 -1.87 -16.95
C ASN A 36 -4.80 -1.68 -18.48
N ALA A 37 -5.93 -1.40 -19.11
CA ALA A 37 -5.98 -1.11 -20.55
C ALA A 37 -5.18 0.15 -20.90
N LEU A 38 -5.35 1.23 -20.10
CA LEU A 38 -4.57 2.47 -20.27
C LEU A 38 -3.07 2.22 -20.05
N ALA A 39 -2.69 1.50 -18.99
CA ALA A 39 -1.30 1.18 -18.68
C ALA A 39 -0.63 0.32 -19.79
N THR A 40 -1.38 -0.60 -20.39
CA THR A 40 -0.90 -1.39 -21.54
C THR A 40 -0.66 -0.49 -22.75
N TRP A 41 -1.59 0.40 -23.05
CA TRP A 41 -1.42 1.38 -24.12
C TRP A 41 -0.22 2.30 -23.90
N LEU A 42 -0.07 2.86 -22.66
CA LEU A 42 1.10 3.69 -22.31
C LEU A 42 2.41 2.95 -22.58
N LYS A 43 2.49 1.68 -22.17
CA LYS A 43 3.66 0.84 -22.41
C LYS A 43 3.96 0.67 -23.90
N THR A 44 2.94 0.49 -24.72
CA THR A 44 3.07 0.37 -26.20
C THR A 44 3.57 1.67 -26.82
N GLU A 45 3.11 2.83 -26.31
CA GLU A 45 3.55 4.14 -26.78
C GLU A 45 4.92 4.57 -26.20
N GLY A 46 5.55 3.75 -25.34
CA GLY A 46 6.80 4.09 -24.66
C GLY A 46 6.64 5.19 -23.62
N LEU A 47 5.43 5.37 -23.08
CA LEU A 47 5.08 6.40 -22.09
C LEU A 47 4.98 5.81 -20.68
N ARG A 48 5.21 6.66 -19.69
CA ARG A 48 4.91 6.39 -18.29
C ARG A 48 3.65 7.16 -17.86
N PRO A 49 2.96 6.77 -16.79
CA PRO A 49 1.78 7.49 -16.30
C PRO A 49 2.04 8.99 -16.08
N GLY A 50 3.20 9.37 -15.53
CA GLY A 50 3.58 10.76 -15.29
C GLY A 50 3.72 11.61 -16.57
N ASP A 51 3.94 10.99 -17.72
CA ASP A 51 4.00 11.73 -18.99
C ASP A 51 2.64 12.31 -19.37
N LEU A 52 1.54 11.73 -18.89
CA LEU A 52 0.20 12.28 -19.09
C LEU A 52 -0.04 13.63 -18.36
N LEU A 53 0.82 14.00 -17.44
CA LEU A 53 0.77 15.30 -16.77
C LEU A 53 1.37 16.43 -17.64
N LYS A 54 2.05 16.08 -18.74
CA LYS A 54 2.67 16.99 -19.67
C LYS A 54 1.78 17.19 -20.91
N PRO A 55 1.80 18.38 -21.55
CA PRO A 55 0.99 18.65 -22.75
C PRO A 55 1.21 17.64 -23.88
N GLU A 56 2.47 17.21 -24.09
CA GLU A 56 2.83 16.25 -25.14
C GLU A 56 2.20 14.87 -24.91
N GLY A 57 2.16 14.43 -23.64
CA GLY A 57 1.51 13.17 -23.24
C GLY A 57 0.00 13.23 -23.42
N GLN A 58 -0.62 14.36 -23.05
CA GLN A 58 -2.06 14.57 -23.23
C GLN A 58 -2.45 14.59 -24.72
N THR A 59 -1.64 15.21 -25.58
CA THR A 59 -1.88 15.20 -27.04
C THR A 59 -1.89 13.78 -27.60
N ARG A 60 -1.09 12.86 -27.04
CA ARG A 60 -1.07 11.46 -27.48
C ARG A 60 -2.33 10.68 -27.07
N LEU A 61 -3.08 11.13 -26.05
CA LEU A 61 -4.34 10.48 -25.67
C LEU A 61 -5.37 10.41 -26.82
N THR A 62 -5.29 11.30 -27.79
CA THR A 62 -6.14 11.24 -29.00
C THR A 62 -5.94 9.96 -29.83
N ARG A 63 -4.81 9.26 -29.62
CA ARG A 63 -4.49 7.97 -30.25
C ARG A 63 -4.89 6.76 -29.40
N LEU A 64 -5.46 6.98 -28.22
CA LEU A 64 -5.89 5.89 -27.34
C LEU A 64 -7.05 5.14 -27.99
N GLN A 65 -6.76 3.96 -28.51
CA GLN A 65 -7.76 3.08 -29.10
C GLN A 65 -7.94 1.86 -28.20
N THR A 66 -8.93 1.91 -27.32
CA THR A 66 -9.32 0.78 -26.46
C THR A 66 -10.80 0.84 -26.19
N THR A 67 -11.45 -0.31 -26.20
CA THR A 67 -12.89 -0.44 -25.85
C THR A 67 -13.17 -0.24 -24.36
N GLU A 68 -12.14 -0.36 -23.52
CA GLU A 68 -12.27 -0.35 -22.07
C GLU A 68 -12.25 1.07 -21.48
N VAL A 69 -11.61 2.02 -22.16
CA VAL A 69 -11.41 3.39 -21.65
C VAL A 69 -11.84 4.39 -22.72
N ASN A 70 -12.79 5.25 -22.37
CA ASN A 70 -13.11 6.41 -23.19
C ASN A 70 -12.03 7.48 -22.98
N PRO A 71 -11.29 7.91 -24.06
CA PRO A 71 -10.27 8.96 -23.99
C PRO A 71 -10.80 10.26 -23.35
N ASP A 72 -12.05 10.64 -23.65
CA ASP A 72 -12.68 11.86 -23.14
C ASP A 72 -12.83 11.89 -21.60
N ARG A 73 -12.73 10.72 -20.95
CA ARG A 73 -12.73 10.64 -19.48
C ARG A 73 -11.36 10.84 -18.87
N VAL A 74 -10.29 10.60 -19.61
CA VAL A 74 -8.91 10.62 -19.09
C VAL A 74 -8.48 12.06 -18.80
N ALA A 75 -8.66 12.96 -19.76
CA ALA A 75 -8.25 14.37 -19.61
C ALA A 75 -8.91 15.05 -18.39
N PRO A 76 -10.25 15.01 -18.22
CA PRO A 76 -10.89 15.61 -17.03
C PRO A 76 -10.46 14.98 -15.70
N LEU A 77 -10.09 13.68 -15.68
CA LEU A 77 -9.54 13.06 -14.48
C LEU A 77 -8.15 13.60 -14.12
N LEU A 78 -7.32 13.91 -15.12
CA LEU A 78 -5.99 14.52 -14.92
C LEU A 78 -6.08 15.97 -14.44
N GLU A 79 -7.16 16.68 -14.71
CA GLU A 79 -7.38 18.07 -14.29
C GLU A 79 -7.73 18.22 -12.79
N ARG A 80 -7.86 17.11 -12.04
CA ARG A 80 -8.18 17.14 -10.59
C ARG A 80 -7.01 17.51 -9.68
N GLY A 81 -6.00 18.22 -10.18
CA GLY A 81 -4.76 18.54 -9.46
C GLY A 81 -4.96 19.26 -8.13
N THR A 82 -5.88 20.22 -8.05
CA THR A 82 -6.19 20.92 -6.79
C THR A 82 -6.76 19.98 -5.72
N ALA A 83 -7.69 19.12 -6.10
CA ALA A 83 -8.26 18.13 -5.17
C ALA A 83 -7.19 17.14 -4.69
N LEU A 84 -6.29 16.72 -5.59
CA LEU A 84 -5.16 15.86 -5.26
C LEU A 84 -4.23 16.53 -4.24
N ALA A 85 -3.82 17.78 -4.48
CA ALA A 85 -2.91 18.49 -3.58
C ALA A 85 -3.45 18.59 -2.15
N LEU A 86 -4.73 18.96 -2.00
CA LEU A 86 -5.38 19.10 -0.71
C LEU A 86 -5.50 17.77 0.05
N ILE A 87 -5.77 16.69 -0.67
CA ILE A 87 -5.94 15.39 -0.06
C ILE A 87 -4.60 14.78 0.35
N VAL A 88 -3.58 14.92 -0.50
CA VAL A 88 -2.22 14.42 -0.23
C VAL A 88 -1.64 15.12 0.98
N GLU A 89 -1.73 16.44 1.08
CA GLU A 89 -1.29 17.20 2.25
C GLU A 89 -1.92 16.67 3.54
N ARG A 90 -3.22 16.38 3.53
CA ARG A 90 -3.91 15.81 4.69
C ARG A 90 -3.40 14.42 5.03
N TRP A 91 -3.16 13.57 4.04
CA TRP A 91 -2.62 12.24 4.25
C TRP A 91 -1.20 12.29 4.83
N GLU A 92 -0.34 13.13 4.29
CA GLU A 92 1.03 13.33 4.79
C GLU A 92 1.06 13.81 6.24
N ARG A 93 0.21 14.76 6.61
CA ARG A 93 0.05 15.19 8.02
C ARG A 93 -0.38 14.05 8.97
N SER A 94 -1.03 13.04 8.45
CA SER A 94 -1.44 11.84 9.20
C SER A 94 -0.42 10.71 9.11
N GLY A 95 0.76 10.96 8.52
CA GLY A 95 1.80 9.96 8.31
C GLY A 95 1.46 8.92 7.23
N LEU A 96 0.40 9.16 6.45
CA LEU A 96 0.02 8.29 5.34
C LEU A 96 0.88 8.56 4.11
N TRP A 97 1.33 7.47 3.49
CA TRP A 97 1.98 7.50 2.19
C TRP A 97 1.16 6.77 1.13
N VAL A 98 1.42 7.08 -0.12
CA VAL A 98 0.81 6.42 -1.28
C VAL A 98 1.91 6.00 -2.23
N ILE A 99 1.76 4.82 -2.83
CA ILE A 99 2.62 4.30 -3.90
C ILE A 99 1.77 3.72 -5.01
N SER A 100 2.25 3.81 -6.23
CA SER A 100 1.63 3.20 -7.41
C SER A 100 2.43 2.00 -7.92
N ARG A 101 1.82 1.19 -8.79
CA ARG A 101 2.53 0.09 -9.46
C ARG A 101 3.76 0.53 -10.26
N SER A 102 3.87 1.82 -10.58
CA SER A 102 4.98 2.39 -11.33
C SER A 102 6.18 2.76 -10.46
N ASP A 103 6.02 2.78 -9.14
CA ASP A 103 7.09 3.10 -8.20
C ASP A 103 7.98 1.89 -7.94
N GLY A 104 9.30 2.13 -7.81
CA GLY A 104 10.26 1.08 -7.50
C GLY A 104 10.08 0.42 -6.12
N CYS A 105 9.40 1.11 -5.18
CA CYS A 105 9.07 0.57 -3.86
C CYS A 105 7.77 -0.25 -3.83
N TYR A 106 7.02 -0.30 -4.94
CA TYR A 106 5.84 -1.16 -5.00
C TYR A 106 6.25 -2.64 -4.94
N PRO A 107 5.59 -3.47 -4.11
CA PRO A 107 6.03 -4.84 -3.85
C PRO A 107 6.03 -5.73 -5.10
N GLU A 108 7.22 -6.16 -5.54
CA GLU A 108 7.35 -7.06 -6.70
C GLU A 108 6.70 -8.42 -6.46
N ARG A 109 6.72 -8.92 -5.20
CA ARG A 109 6.02 -10.15 -4.82
C ARG A 109 4.52 -10.05 -5.05
N LEU A 110 3.91 -8.90 -4.76
CA LEU A 110 2.50 -8.65 -4.98
C LEU A 110 2.16 -8.58 -6.48
N LYS A 111 3.02 -7.94 -7.29
CA LYS A 111 2.87 -7.93 -8.75
C LYS A 111 2.94 -9.36 -9.33
N ARG A 112 3.90 -10.16 -8.87
CA ARG A 112 4.04 -11.56 -9.33
C ARG A 112 2.84 -12.42 -8.93
N TYR A 113 2.35 -12.24 -7.71
CA TYR A 113 1.23 -13.04 -7.20
C TYR A 113 -0.09 -12.67 -7.88
N LEU A 114 -0.41 -11.38 -7.99
CA LEU A 114 -1.69 -10.89 -8.49
C LEU A 114 -1.70 -10.61 -10.00
N GLY A 115 -0.56 -10.35 -10.64
CA GLY A 115 -0.50 -9.99 -12.06
C GLY A 115 -1.36 -8.77 -12.37
N GLN A 116 -2.32 -8.92 -13.27
CA GLN A 116 -3.27 -7.87 -13.66
C GLN A 116 -4.26 -7.48 -12.54
N ALA A 117 -4.42 -8.34 -11.52
CA ALA A 117 -5.27 -8.04 -10.36
C ALA A 117 -4.55 -7.19 -9.29
N ALA A 118 -3.25 -6.88 -9.46
CA ALA A 118 -2.53 -6.01 -8.54
C ALA A 118 -3.16 -4.61 -8.51
N PRO A 119 -3.45 -4.04 -7.32
CA PRO A 119 -4.06 -2.72 -7.23
C PRO A 119 -3.14 -1.64 -7.84
N PRO A 120 -3.70 -0.65 -8.57
CA PRO A 120 -2.91 0.45 -9.15
C PRO A 120 -2.21 1.29 -8.09
N LEU A 121 -2.83 1.42 -6.94
CA LEU A 121 -2.39 2.21 -5.78
C LEU A 121 -2.39 1.36 -4.52
N LEU A 122 -1.44 1.63 -3.64
CA LEU A 122 -1.42 1.18 -2.26
C LEU A 122 -1.24 2.40 -1.36
N TYR A 123 -2.07 2.48 -0.33
CA TYR A 123 -1.98 3.48 0.73
C TYR A 123 -1.42 2.80 1.97
N GLY A 124 -0.60 3.51 2.74
CA GLY A 124 -0.03 2.91 3.93
C GLY A 124 0.44 3.91 4.97
N VAL A 125 0.80 3.39 6.13
CA VAL A 125 1.43 4.10 7.25
C VAL A 125 2.48 3.16 7.87
N GLY A 126 3.58 3.72 8.36
CA GLY A 126 4.76 2.98 8.82
C GLY A 126 5.78 2.74 7.71
N SER A 127 6.77 1.90 7.95
CA SER A 127 7.92 1.71 7.07
C SER A 127 7.58 0.95 5.78
N LYS A 128 7.84 1.55 4.62
CA LYS A 128 7.69 0.89 3.31
C LYS A 128 8.59 -0.34 3.15
N SER A 129 9.67 -0.47 3.94
CA SER A 129 10.61 -1.59 3.86
C SER A 129 9.95 -2.95 4.15
N LEU A 130 8.90 -2.97 4.99
CA LEU A 130 8.17 -4.18 5.33
C LEU A 130 7.35 -4.76 4.16
N LEU A 131 7.02 -3.96 3.14
CA LEU A 131 6.23 -4.40 1.98
C LEU A 131 6.91 -5.52 1.17
N ASN A 132 8.25 -5.53 1.14
CA ASN A 132 9.03 -6.51 0.39
C ASN A 132 9.66 -7.60 1.27
N ARG A 133 9.48 -7.52 2.59
CA ARG A 133 10.12 -8.42 3.54
C ARG A 133 9.66 -9.88 3.39
N GLY A 134 8.38 -10.11 3.11
CA GLY A 134 7.76 -11.43 3.18
C GLY A 134 7.43 -11.83 4.61
N GLY A 135 7.18 -13.11 4.82
CA GLY A 135 6.88 -13.67 6.13
C GLY A 135 5.71 -14.64 6.12
N LEU A 136 5.14 -14.88 7.29
CA LEU A 136 4.01 -15.78 7.50
C LEU A 136 2.68 -15.00 7.52
N ALA A 137 1.80 -15.28 6.56
CA ALA A 137 0.42 -14.83 6.69
C ALA A 137 -0.29 -15.67 7.75
N VAL A 138 -0.84 -15.04 8.79
CA VAL A 138 -1.65 -15.72 9.81
C VAL A 138 -3.07 -15.20 9.70
N VAL A 139 -4.00 -16.08 9.37
CA VAL A 139 -5.40 -15.75 9.10
C VAL A 139 -6.35 -16.66 9.86
N GLY A 140 -7.52 -16.13 10.21
CA GLY A 140 -8.52 -16.93 10.89
C GLY A 140 -9.81 -16.19 11.20
N SER A 141 -10.68 -16.85 11.95
CA SER A 141 -11.99 -16.34 12.33
C SER A 141 -11.88 -15.10 13.20
N ARG A 142 -12.84 -14.18 13.02
CA ARG A 142 -13.05 -13.05 13.94
C ARG A 142 -13.66 -13.49 15.25
N ASP A 143 -14.50 -14.53 15.18
CA ASP A 143 -15.10 -15.22 16.31
C ASP A 143 -14.33 -16.53 16.53
N ARG A 144 -13.31 -16.45 17.37
CA ARG A 144 -12.37 -17.54 17.63
C ARG A 144 -12.49 -18.02 19.07
N SER A 145 -12.12 -19.28 19.34
CA SER A 145 -11.95 -19.77 20.69
C SER A 145 -10.76 -19.09 21.39
N GLU A 146 -10.70 -19.15 22.70
CA GLU A 146 -9.54 -18.65 23.46
C GLU A 146 -8.28 -19.42 23.10
N GLU A 147 -8.37 -20.75 22.99
CA GLU A 147 -7.26 -21.63 22.56
C GLU A 147 -6.70 -21.23 21.18
N ASP A 148 -7.56 -20.95 20.20
CA ASP A 148 -7.12 -20.50 18.87
C ASP A 148 -6.42 -19.14 18.91
N GLY A 149 -6.90 -18.23 19.77
CA GLY A 149 -6.28 -16.91 19.97
C GLY A 149 -4.90 -17.02 20.60
N GLU A 150 -4.76 -17.82 21.66
CA GLU A 150 -3.47 -18.08 22.29
C GLU A 150 -2.50 -18.79 21.34
N PHE A 151 -2.96 -19.76 20.57
CA PHE A 151 -2.15 -20.39 19.53
C PHE A 151 -1.64 -19.38 18.51
N ALA A 152 -2.52 -18.51 17.98
CA ALA A 152 -2.12 -17.46 17.03
C ALA A 152 -1.10 -16.51 17.64
N ARG A 153 -1.25 -16.13 18.91
CA ARG A 153 -0.31 -15.29 19.64
C ARG A 153 1.06 -15.96 19.76
N ARG A 154 1.13 -17.23 20.18
CA ARG A 154 2.40 -17.99 20.28
C ARG A 154 3.08 -18.15 18.93
N VAL A 155 2.33 -18.34 17.83
CA VAL A 155 2.87 -18.30 16.47
C VAL A 155 3.52 -16.93 16.19
N GLY A 156 2.87 -15.84 16.54
CA GLY A 156 3.40 -14.49 16.40
C GLY A 156 4.67 -14.27 17.21
N GLU A 157 4.70 -14.71 18.45
CA GLU A 157 5.86 -14.65 19.36
C GLU A 157 7.05 -15.42 18.77
N HIS A 158 6.82 -16.64 18.27
CA HIS A 158 7.86 -17.45 17.65
C HIS A 158 8.39 -16.84 16.36
N CYS A 159 7.50 -16.25 15.53
CA CYS A 159 7.89 -15.48 14.36
C CYS A 159 8.81 -14.31 14.73
N ALA A 160 8.52 -13.59 15.81
CA ALA A 160 9.36 -12.48 16.28
C ALA A 160 10.77 -12.97 16.69
N GLN A 161 10.86 -14.06 17.44
CA GLN A 161 12.13 -14.66 17.86
C GLN A 161 13.02 -15.07 16.67
N GLU A 162 12.42 -15.52 15.58
CA GLU A 162 13.11 -15.91 14.37
C GLU A 162 13.30 -14.77 13.35
N GLY A 163 12.81 -13.58 13.63
CA GLY A 163 12.86 -12.45 12.69
C GLY A 163 11.99 -12.62 11.46
N ILE A 164 10.92 -13.41 11.56
CA ILE A 164 9.90 -13.61 10.54
C ILE A 164 8.80 -12.56 10.73
N ALA A 165 8.41 -11.85 9.67
CA ALA A 165 7.30 -10.90 9.80
C ALA A 165 5.96 -11.63 9.78
N VAL A 166 5.03 -11.19 10.63
CA VAL A 166 3.63 -11.64 10.62
C VAL A 166 2.85 -10.74 9.65
N ILE A 167 2.16 -11.36 8.70
CA ILE A 167 1.29 -10.67 7.74
C ILE A 167 -0.15 -11.05 8.08
N SER A 168 -1.01 -10.07 8.33
CA SER A 168 -2.38 -10.38 8.68
C SER A 168 -3.34 -9.25 8.31
N GLY A 169 -4.64 -9.49 8.49
CA GLY A 169 -5.67 -8.54 8.10
C GLY A 169 -5.99 -7.48 9.14
N ALA A 170 -5.27 -7.45 10.25
CA ALA A 170 -5.50 -6.55 11.37
C ALA A 170 -6.95 -6.55 11.91
N ALA A 171 -7.75 -7.56 11.55
CA ALA A 171 -9.12 -7.73 12.01
C ALA A 171 -9.17 -8.26 13.45
N LYS A 172 -10.31 -8.09 14.12
CA LYS A 172 -10.54 -8.71 15.43
C LYS A 172 -10.38 -10.24 15.34
N GLY A 173 -9.88 -10.87 16.40
CA GLY A 173 -9.68 -12.32 16.49
C GLY A 173 -8.27 -12.74 16.10
N ILE A 174 -8.12 -13.84 15.38
CA ILE A 174 -6.84 -14.48 15.03
C ILE A 174 -5.83 -13.50 14.46
N ASP A 175 -6.26 -12.64 13.53
CA ASP A 175 -5.39 -11.68 12.86
C ASP A 175 -4.70 -10.76 13.87
N ARG A 176 -5.48 -10.23 14.82
CA ARG A 176 -4.97 -9.31 15.86
C ARG A 176 -4.08 -10.03 16.86
N ASP A 177 -4.47 -11.24 17.28
CA ASP A 177 -3.73 -12.00 18.27
C ASP A 177 -2.33 -12.38 17.77
N ALA A 178 -2.22 -12.82 16.49
CA ALA A 178 -0.94 -13.11 15.87
C ALA A 178 -0.03 -11.87 15.73
N MET A 179 -0.61 -10.74 15.29
CA MET A 179 0.15 -9.49 15.19
C MET A 179 0.60 -8.99 16.56
N ALA A 180 -0.24 -9.10 17.59
CA ALA A 180 0.09 -8.69 18.95
C ALA A 180 1.26 -9.52 19.49
N GLY A 181 1.22 -10.85 19.36
CA GLY A 181 2.31 -11.74 19.79
C GLY A 181 3.65 -11.36 19.16
N SER A 182 3.65 -11.04 17.85
CA SER A 182 4.86 -10.59 17.18
C SER A 182 5.37 -9.24 17.70
N LEU A 183 4.49 -8.24 17.76
CA LEU A 183 4.86 -6.87 18.13
C LEU A 183 5.32 -6.74 19.58
N GLU A 184 4.74 -7.51 20.50
CA GLU A 184 5.10 -7.49 21.93
C GLU A 184 6.52 -7.99 22.20
N LEU A 185 7.05 -8.87 21.36
CA LEU A 185 8.45 -9.32 21.39
C LEU A 185 9.35 -8.53 20.44
N GLY A 186 8.91 -7.37 19.93
CA GLY A 186 9.71 -6.54 19.03
C GLY A 186 9.90 -7.14 17.63
N GLY A 187 9.02 -8.04 17.21
CA GLY A 187 8.98 -8.58 15.85
C GLY A 187 8.32 -7.61 14.87
N TRP A 188 8.22 -8.01 13.62
CA TRP A 188 7.62 -7.20 12.55
C TRP A 188 6.22 -7.69 12.18
N ALA A 189 5.32 -6.74 11.92
CA ALA A 189 3.98 -7.04 11.43
C ALA A 189 3.61 -6.16 10.23
N LEU A 190 2.96 -6.77 9.24
CA LEU A 190 2.31 -6.09 8.12
C LEU A 190 0.81 -6.32 8.19
N GLY A 191 0.07 -5.27 8.51
CA GLY A 191 -1.40 -5.31 8.53
C GLY A 191 -1.98 -4.86 7.19
N VAL A 192 -2.70 -5.74 6.50
CA VAL A 192 -3.40 -5.40 5.27
C VAL A 192 -4.87 -5.15 5.59
N LEU A 193 -5.37 -3.93 5.37
CA LEU A 193 -6.72 -3.53 5.78
C LEU A 193 -7.72 -3.68 4.64
N ALA A 194 -8.96 -4.00 5.01
CA ALA A 194 -10.11 -4.08 4.10
C ALA A 194 -10.90 -2.77 4.01
N GLU A 195 -10.40 -1.74 4.65
CA GLU A 195 -10.98 -0.39 4.70
C GLU A 195 -9.88 0.66 4.56
N GLY A 196 -10.28 1.92 4.53
CA GLY A 196 -9.35 3.04 4.47
C GLY A 196 -8.57 3.23 5.77
N LEU A 197 -7.35 3.73 5.63
CA LEU A 197 -6.37 3.87 6.71
C LEU A 197 -6.59 5.08 7.62
N ALA A 198 -7.40 6.09 7.22
CA ALA A 198 -7.47 7.37 7.89
C ALA A 198 -7.81 7.28 9.40
N LYS A 199 -8.67 6.34 9.80
CA LYS A 199 -9.02 6.10 11.20
C LYS A 199 -7.98 5.25 11.92
N THR A 200 -7.46 4.22 11.24
CA THR A 200 -6.57 3.23 11.84
C THR A 200 -5.18 3.81 12.05
N ALA A 201 -4.70 4.67 11.16
CA ALA A 201 -3.42 5.37 11.27
C ALA A 201 -3.31 6.24 12.53
N THR A 202 -4.44 6.80 12.99
CA THR A 202 -4.50 7.64 14.19
C THR A 202 -4.92 6.88 15.46
N SER A 203 -5.18 5.58 15.33
CA SER A 203 -5.61 4.74 16.45
C SER A 203 -4.48 4.50 17.47
N GLY A 204 -4.77 4.65 18.74
CA GLY A 204 -3.82 4.35 19.82
C GLY A 204 -3.35 2.89 19.82
N GLN A 205 -4.17 1.97 19.33
CA GLN A 205 -3.88 0.53 19.29
C GLN A 205 -2.60 0.18 18.52
N TYR A 206 -2.32 0.88 17.40
CA TYR A 206 -1.19 0.57 16.52
C TYR A 206 -0.02 1.56 16.68
N ARG A 207 -0.20 2.60 17.52
CA ARG A 207 0.75 3.71 17.62
C ARG A 207 2.16 3.25 18.01
N ALA A 208 2.29 2.37 18.98
CA ALA A 208 3.59 1.89 19.45
C ALA A 208 4.36 1.17 18.33
N GLY A 209 3.72 0.25 17.62
CA GLY A 209 4.32 -0.48 16.50
C GLY A 209 4.66 0.40 15.30
N LEU A 210 3.85 1.43 15.03
CA LEU A 210 4.10 2.39 13.95
C LEU A 210 5.29 3.31 14.27
N VAL A 211 5.41 3.78 15.52
CA VAL A 211 6.51 4.66 15.97
C VAL A 211 7.83 3.91 16.03
N SER A 212 7.80 2.62 16.38
CA SER A 212 9.02 1.78 16.43
C SER A 212 9.44 1.20 15.08
N ASP A 213 8.76 1.52 13.97
CA ASP A 213 8.95 0.95 12.63
C ASP A 213 8.80 -0.59 12.54
N HIS A 214 8.18 -1.20 13.55
CA HIS A 214 7.91 -2.64 13.58
C HIS A 214 6.56 -3.01 12.95
N LEU A 215 5.71 -2.03 12.71
CA LEU A 215 4.40 -2.21 12.09
C LEU A 215 4.28 -1.35 10.83
N THR A 216 3.76 -1.96 9.77
CA THR A 216 3.22 -1.24 8.62
C THR A 216 1.78 -1.65 8.41
N LEU A 217 0.90 -0.68 8.20
CA LEU A 217 -0.47 -0.91 7.75
C LEU A 217 -0.60 -0.47 6.30
N VAL A 218 -1.25 -1.30 5.49
CA VAL A 218 -1.44 -1.03 4.06
C VAL A 218 -2.86 -1.37 3.64
N SER A 219 -3.39 -0.61 2.68
CA SER A 219 -4.71 -0.84 2.08
C SER A 219 -4.69 -0.51 0.59
N PRO A 220 -5.37 -1.29 -0.27
CA PRO A 220 -5.59 -0.92 -1.67
C PRO A 220 -6.74 0.08 -1.85
N PHE A 221 -7.47 0.41 -0.78
CA PHE A 221 -8.67 1.25 -0.80
C PHE A 221 -8.33 2.68 -0.37
N ASP A 222 -9.09 3.64 -0.90
CA ASP A 222 -8.96 5.05 -0.52
C ASP A 222 -8.94 5.21 1.02
N PRO A 223 -8.06 6.06 1.59
CA PRO A 223 -7.91 6.21 3.03
C PRO A 223 -9.18 6.55 3.80
N GLU A 224 -10.17 7.13 3.16
CA GLU A 224 -11.47 7.47 3.76
C GLU A 224 -12.54 6.39 3.50
N SER A 225 -12.23 5.30 2.78
CA SER A 225 -13.19 4.27 2.44
C SER A 225 -13.66 3.51 3.69
N ARG A 226 -14.93 3.08 3.66
CA ARG A 226 -15.52 2.27 4.73
C ARG A 226 -15.28 0.79 4.45
N TRP A 227 -15.36 -0.01 5.50
CA TRP A 227 -15.34 -1.45 5.38
C TRP A 227 -16.63 -1.98 4.72
N PHE A 228 -16.45 -2.93 3.79
CA PHE A 228 -17.53 -3.72 3.19
C PHE A 228 -17.08 -5.19 3.13
N ALA A 229 -18.04 -6.12 3.07
CA ALA A 229 -17.73 -7.54 3.01
C ALA A 229 -16.91 -7.90 1.74
N TYR A 230 -17.23 -7.30 0.59
CA TYR A 230 -16.50 -7.52 -0.66
C TYR A 230 -15.07 -6.99 -0.61
N THR A 231 -14.81 -5.86 0.06
CA THR A 231 -13.45 -5.32 0.21
C THR A 231 -12.58 -6.23 1.09
N ALA A 232 -13.19 -6.92 2.07
CA ALA A 232 -12.49 -7.90 2.87
C ALA A 232 -12.07 -9.13 2.04
N MET A 233 -12.91 -9.57 1.11
CA MET A 233 -12.57 -10.67 0.20
C MET A 233 -11.46 -10.28 -0.79
N GLU A 234 -11.56 -9.09 -1.41
CA GLU A 234 -10.51 -8.59 -2.29
C GLU A 234 -9.17 -8.41 -1.58
N ARG A 235 -9.19 -7.88 -0.35
CA ARG A 235 -8.00 -7.70 0.47
C ARG A 235 -7.29 -9.02 0.80
N ASN A 236 -8.03 -10.11 1.00
CA ASN A 236 -7.43 -11.40 1.35
C ASN A 236 -6.39 -11.87 0.32
N LYS A 237 -6.59 -11.59 -0.96
CA LYS A 237 -5.60 -11.89 -2.01
C LYS A 237 -4.25 -11.23 -1.77
N LEU A 238 -4.27 -10.03 -1.18
CA LEU A 238 -3.04 -9.30 -0.87
C LEU A 238 -2.28 -9.96 0.28
N LEU A 239 -2.97 -10.56 1.26
CA LEU A 239 -2.31 -11.27 2.37
C LEU A 239 -1.39 -12.36 1.83
N TYR A 240 -1.91 -13.21 0.94
CA TYR A 240 -1.13 -14.27 0.31
C TYR A 240 -0.06 -13.70 -0.64
N GLY A 241 -0.35 -12.62 -1.33
CA GLY A 241 0.62 -11.95 -2.22
C GLY A 241 1.79 -11.29 -1.49
N PHE A 242 1.63 -10.90 -0.24
CA PHE A 242 2.69 -10.36 0.61
C PHE A 242 3.50 -11.45 1.34
N SER A 243 2.97 -12.67 1.47
CA SER A 243 3.55 -13.73 2.30
C SER A 243 4.41 -14.71 1.51
N ASP A 244 5.30 -15.41 2.22
CA ASP A 244 6.06 -16.55 1.71
C ASP A 244 5.33 -17.87 1.99
N ALA A 245 4.58 -17.92 3.08
CA ALA A 245 3.69 -19.02 3.46
C ALA A 245 2.48 -18.45 4.21
N ALA A 246 1.41 -19.20 4.30
CA ALA A 246 0.21 -18.83 5.03
C ALA A 246 -0.21 -19.90 6.02
N LEU A 247 -0.71 -19.50 7.19
CA LEU A 247 -1.30 -20.34 8.22
C LEU A 247 -2.76 -19.96 8.43
N VAL A 248 -3.65 -20.93 8.25
CA VAL A 248 -5.05 -20.84 8.65
C VAL A 248 -5.20 -21.45 10.04
N VAL A 249 -5.47 -20.61 11.05
CA VAL A 249 -5.65 -21.06 12.44
C VAL A 249 -7.05 -21.61 12.66
N ALA A 250 -8.08 -20.85 12.27
CA ALA A 250 -9.47 -21.27 12.41
C ALA A 250 -10.30 -20.76 11.22
N SER A 251 -11.03 -21.67 10.57
CA SER A 251 -11.90 -21.36 9.44
C SER A 251 -13.26 -22.00 9.58
N SER A 252 -14.32 -21.27 9.26
CA SER A 252 -15.64 -21.87 9.01
C SER A 252 -15.56 -22.75 7.76
N ALA A 253 -16.44 -23.73 7.66
CA ALA A 253 -16.55 -24.56 6.46
C ALA A 253 -17.48 -23.88 5.44
N ASP A 254 -17.05 -23.86 4.18
CA ASP A 254 -17.83 -23.44 3.00
C ASP A 254 -18.33 -21.98 3.03
N SER A 255 -17.88 -21.17 3.99
CA SER A 255 -18.33 -19.79 4.16
C SER A 255 -17.29 -18.90 4.85
N GLY A 256 -17.44 -17.59 4.68
CA GLY A 256 -16.60 -16.58 5.32
C GLY A 256 -15.33 -16.24 4.55
N GLY A 257 -14.72 -15.12 4.94
CA GLY A 257 -13.56 -14.56 4.25
C GLY A 257 -12.30 -15.43 4.37
N THR A 258 -12.08 -16.05 5.53
CA THR A 258 -10.94 -16.98 5.75
C THR A 258 -11.04 -18.19 4.84
N TRP A 259 -12.23 -18.82 4.76
CA TRP A 259 -12.48 -19.95 3.87
C TRP A 259 -12.24 -19.58 2.40
N ALA A 260 -12.89 -18.51 1.93
CA ALA A 260 -12.76 -18.07 0.55
C ALA A 260 -11.29 -17.73 0.17
N GLY A 261 -10.57 -17.02 1.04
CA GLY A 261 -9.16 -16.69 0.79
C GLY A 261 -8.25 -17.91 0.79
N ALA A 262 -8.44 -18.85 1.74
CA ALA A 262 -7.64 -20.07 1.82
C ALA A 262 -7.88 -21.00 0.63
N THR A 263 -9.14 -21.17 0.20
CA THR A 263 -9.48 -22.02 -0.96
C THR A 263 -8.93 -21.42 -2.25
N GLU A 264 -9.03 -20.11 -2.44
CA GLU A 264 -8.42 -19.41 -3.58
C GLU A 264 -6.89 -19.58 -3.60
N ALA A 265 -6.21 -19.40 -2.45
CA ALA A 265 -4.78 -19.57 -2.34
C ALA A 265 -4.31 -21.01 -2.66
N LEU A 266 -5.07 -22.02 -2.18
CA LEU A 266 -4.82 -23.43 -2.51
C LEU A 266 -4.98 -23.71 -4.01
N GLN A 267 -6.01 -23.13 -4.64
CA GLN A 267 -6.23 -23.27 -6.10
C GLN A 267 -5.12 -22.63 -6.91
N HIS A 268 -4.62 -21.46 -6.48
CA HIS A 268 -3.51 -20.79 -7.16
C HIS A 268 -2.17 -21.51 -6.99
N GLY A 269 -1.95 -22.22 -5.89
CA GLY A 269 -0.74 -23.00 -5.63
C GLY A 269 0.56 -22.17 -5.56
N ARG A 270 0.47 -20.85 -5.44
CA ARG A 270 1.64 -19.95 -5.46
C ARG A 270 2.26 -19.72 -4.08
N VAL A 271 1.53 -20.04 -3.02
CA VAL A 271 1.92 -19.91 -1.61
C VAL A 271 1.52 -21.18 -0.89
N LYS A 272 2.41 -21.74 -0.08
CA LYS A 272 2.07 -22.87 0.78
C LYS A 272 1.03 -22.44 1.81
N VAL A 273 -0.07 -23.18 1.92
CA VAL A 273 -1.11 -22.92 2.90
C VAL A 273 -1.07 -24.01 3.96
N PHE A 274 -0.63 -23.64 5.14
CA PHE A 274 -0.66 -24.47 6.33
C PHE A 274 -1.98 -24.31 7.07
N VAL A 275 -2.41 -25.34 7.78
CA VAL A 275 -3.67 -25.37 8.51
C VAL A 275 -3.43 -25.93 9.90
N LYS A 276 -3.91 -25.27 10.95
CA LYS A 276 -3.89 -25.78 12.32
C LYS A 276 -4.69 -27.08 12.39
N THR A 277 -4.06 -28.16 12.89
CA THR A 277 -4.66 -29.50 13.00
C THR A 277 -4.58 -30.07 14.40
N VAL A 278 -4.17 -29.29 15.41
CA VAL A 278 -4.07 -29.68 16.81
C VAL A 278 -5.11 -28.97 17.67
N GLY A 279 -5.50 -29.58 18.79
CA GLY A 279 -6.53 -29.03 19.71
C GLY A 279 -7.94 -29.09 19.12
N ALA A 280 -8.82 -28.20 19.60
CA ALA A 280 -10.16 -28.07 19.06
C ALA A 280 -10.10 -27.54 17.63
N LEU A 281 -10.61 -28.32 16.67
CA LEU A 281 -10.53 -27.98 15.25
C LEU A 281 -11.76 -27.20 14.79
N ALA A 282 -11.54 -26.06 14.17
CA ALA A 282 -12.59 -25.36 13.45
C ALA A 282 -13.10 -26.21 12.26
N PRO A 283 -14.41 -26.17 11.95
CA PRO A 283 -15.03 -27.06 10.96
C PRO A 283 -14.40 -27.01 9.56
N GLY A 284 -13.89 -25.86 9.15
CA GLY A 284 -13.26 -25.67 7.85
C GLY A 284 -11.85 -26.25 7.76
N ASN A 285 -11.13 -26.35 8.87
CA ASN A 285 -9.72 -26.76 8.85
C ASN A 285 -9.52 -28.14 8.25
N SER A 286 -10.32 -29.15 8.69
CA SER A 286 -10.26 -30.51 8.14
C SER A 286 -10.59 -30.56 6.64
N LYS A 287 -11.48 -29.68 6.15
CA LYS A 287 -11.80 -29.59 4.73
C LYS A 287 -10.65 -28.96 3.94
N LEU A 288 -10.02 -27.89 4.46
CA LEU A 288 -8.86 -27.27 3.82
C LEU A 288 -7.69 -28.23 3.68
N VAL A 289 -7.42 -29.09 4.69
CA VAL A 289 -6.40 -30.14 4.58
C VAL A 289 -6.74 -31.13 3.45
N ARG A 290 -8.00 -31.58 3.33
CA ARG A 290 -8.42 -32.43 2.21
C ARG A 290 -8.31 -31.77 0.83
N MET A 291 -8.35 -30.45 0.77
CA MET A 291 -8.18 -29.67 -0.46
C MET A 291 -6.70 -29.37 -0.78
N GLY A 292 -5.75 -29.92 -0.01
CA GLY A 292 -4.33 -29.74 -0.24
C GLY A 292 -3.63 -28.80 0.75
N GLY A 293 -4.33 -28.34 1.77
CA GLY A 293 -3.72 -27.63 2.90
C GLY A 293 -2.76 -28.51 3.67
N ILE A 294 -1.61 -27.98 4.05
CA ILE A 294 -0.54 -28.71 4.74
C ILE A 294 -0.80 -28.62 6.25
N PRO A 295 -0.85 -29.73 7.00
CA PRO A 295 -0.90 -29.66 8.46
C PRO A 295 0.23 -28.80 9.02
N PHE A 296 -0.11 -27.82 9.87
CA PHE A 296 0.91 -27.04 10.55
C PHE A 296 1.58 -27.89 11.64
N PRO A 297 2.90 -27.82 11.80
CA PRO A 297 3.61 -28.67 12.78
C PRO A 297 3.08 -28.42 14.20
N PRO A 298 3.03 -29.50 15.03
CA PRO A 298 2.64 -29.36 16.43
C PRO A 298 3.71 -28.64 17.26
N GLU A 299 3.30 -28.04 18.36
CA GLU A 299 4.22 -27.46 19.37
C GLU A 299 4.93 -28.57 20.16
N PRO A 300 6.13 -28.35 20.69
CA PRO A 300 6.92 -27.13 20.55
C PRO A 300 7.64 -27.01 19.22
N TRP A 301 7.72 -25.77 18.66
CA TRP A 301 8.46 -25.53 17.42
C TRP A 301 9.92 -25.22 17.72
N GLU A 302 10.85 -25.93 17.09
CA GLU A 302 12.26 -25.57 17.11
C GLU A 302 12.53 -24.39 16.15
N SER A 303 11.93 -24.43 14.96
CA SER A 303 12.00 -23.35 13.97
C SER A 303 10.83 -23.42 12.99
N LEU A 304 10.33 -22.24 12.60
CA LEU A 304 9.36 -22.09 11.52
C LEU A 304 10.00 -21.83 10.15
N ARG A 305 11.33 -21.61 10.09
CA ARG A 305 12.04 -21.34 8.81
C ARG A 305 11.86 -22.42 7.75
N PRO A 306 11.81 -23.73 8.08
CA PRO A 306 11.59 -24.77 7.07
C PRO A 306 10.26 -24.63 6.32
N LEU A 307 9.26 -23.94 6.89
CA LEU A 307 7.96 -23.70 6.22
C LEU A 307 8.13 -22.83 4.96
N PHE A 308 9.16 -22.00 4.91
CA PHE A 308 9.41 -21.03 3.83
C PHE A 308 10.28 -21.61 2.70
N THR A 309 10.82 -22.81 2.87
CA THR A 309 11.60 -23.47 1.80
C THR A 309 10.68 -23.70 0.59
N PRO A 310 11.08 -23.32 -0.63
CA PRO A 310 10.32 -23.64 -1.82
C PRO A 310 10.02 -25.16 -1.85
N PRO A 311 8.86 -25.61 -2.37
CA PRO A 311 8.67 -27.04 -2.59
C PRO A 311 9.82 -27.52 -3.47
N GLU A 312 10.51 -28.60 -3.06
CA GLU A 312 11.44 -29.27 -3.94
C GLU A 312 10.67 -29.60 -5.23
N GLU A 313 11.15 -29.09 -6.37
CA GLU A 313 10.67 -29.57 -7.64
C GLU A 313 10.94 -31.08 -7.63
N LYS A 314 9.90 -31.87 -7.48
CA LYS A 314 9.98 -33.29 -7.73
C LYS A 314 10.35 -33.42 -9.19
N ASN A 315 11.67 -33.53 -9.46
CA ASN A 315 12.19 -33.97 -10.73
C ASN A 315 11.41 -35.21 -11.11
N GLY A 316 10.52 -35.06 -12.06
CA GLY A 316 9.73 -36.13 -12.61
C GLY A 316 10.63 -37.14 -13.30
N GLN A 317 11.13 -38.09 -12.53
CA GLN A 317 11.52 -39.38 -13.05
C GLN A 317 10.24 -40.14 -13.40
N LEU A 318 9.72 -39.86 -14.59
CA LEU A 318 8.76 -40.76 -15.24
C LEU A 318 9.05 -40.77 -16.73
N PHE A 319 9.39 -42.01 -17.16
CA PHE A 319 9.65 -42.44 -18.54
C PHE A 319 11.08 -42.27 -19.08
N SER A 320 11.96 -43.12 -18.57
CA SER A 320 13.04 -43.72 -19.38
C SER A 320 12.39 -44.76 -20.33
N GLY A 321 11.94 -44.29 -21.46
CA GLY A 321 11.59 -45.14 -22.60
C GLY A 321 12.78 -45.24 -23.53
N ALA A 322 13.37 -46.42 -23.61
CA ALA A 322 14.49 -46.74 -24.45
C ALA A 322 14.27 -46.39 -25.93
N VAL A 323 15.24 -45.68 -26.54
CA VAL A 323 15.44 -45.64 -27.98
C VAL A 323 16.91 -46.02 -28.26
N PRO A 324 17.18 -46.96 -29.19
CA PRO A 324 18.49 -47.52 -29.43
C PRO A 324 19.41 -46.60 -30.26
N PRO A 325 20.73 -46.96 -30.35
CA PRO A 325 21.79 -46.05 -30.75
C PRO A 325 22.05 -46.03 -32.23
N SER A 326 22.42 -44.87 -32.74
CA SER A 326 23.21 -44.81 -34.01
C SER A 326 24.25 -43.72 -33.89
N SER A 327 25.49 -44.16 -33.95
CA SER A 327 26.75 -43.44 -34.07
C SER A 327 27.02 -42.95 -35.50
N PRO A 328 28.16 -42.35 -35.89
CA PRO A 328 29.20 -41.64 -35.10
C PRO A 328 29.76 -40.34 -35.79
N SER A 329 30.64 -39.69 -35.07
CA SER A 329 31.84 -38.93 -35.49
C SER A 329 31.70 -37.57 -36.16
N VAL A 330 32.32 -36.56 -35.60
CA VAL A 330 33.63 -36.04 -35.99
C VAL A 330 34.15 -35.08 -34.92
N GLU A 331 35.41 -35.38 -34.53
CA GLU A 331 36.31 -34.57 -33.71
C GLU A 331 36.63 -33.22 -34.37
N GLN A 332 36.85 -32.20 -33.55
CA GLN A 332 38.05 -31.37 -33.69
C GLN A 332 38.32 -30.60 -32.41
N GLN A 333 39.45 -30.90 -31.87
CA GLN A 333 40.34 -30.27 -30.92
C GLN A 333 40.68 -28.82 -31.33
N THR A 334 40.95 -27.99 -30.36
CA THR A 334 42.25 -27.37 -30.02
C THR A 334 42.06 -26.33 -28.94
N GLU A 335 42.73 -26.55 -27.83
CA GLU A 335 43.90 -25.89 -27.18
C GLU A 335 43.52 -24.59 -26.45
N SER A 336 43.53 -24.62 -25.15
CA SER A 336 44.50 -24.37 -24.08
C SER A 336 45.41 -23.13 -24.29
N VAL A 337 45.43 -22.25 -23.30
CA VAL A 337 46.59 -21.63 -22.59
C VAL A 337 46.00 -20.82 -21.44
N ALA A 338 46.07 -21.16 -20.22
CA ALA A 338 47.11 -21.09 -19.17
C ALA A 338 47.44 -19.67 -18.69
N SER A 339 47.08 -19.45 -17.41
CA SER A 339 47.82 -18.91 -16.25
C SER A 339 48.38 -17.47 -16.37
N VAL A 340 48.37 -16.69 -15.31
CA VAL A 340 49.15 -16.69 -14.08
C VAL A 340 48.73 -15.55 -13.13
N SER A 341 48.54 -15.87 -11.86
CA SER A 341 49.13 -15.39 -10.61
C SER A 341 48.79 -14.01 -10.09
N ALA A 342 48.13 -13.94 -9.01
CA ALA A 342 48.51 -13.73 -7.60
C ALA A 342 49.40 -12.51 -7.29
N LEU A 343 48.92 -11.67 -6.36
CA LEU A 343 49.67 -11.10 -5.23
C LEU A 343 48.76 -10.32 -4.30
N SER A 344 48.59 -10.76 -3.09
CA SER A 344 48.41 -10.01 -1.83
C SER A 344 49.76 -10.12 -1.08
N PRO A 345 50.03 -9.49 0.06
CA PRO A 345 49.33 -8.55 0.92
C PRO A 345 50.26 -7.42 1.45
N GLU A 346 49.76 -6.57 2.36
CA GLU A 346 50.44 -6.02 3.56
C GLU A 346 49.64 -4.83 4.10
N SER A 347 49.10 -4.89 5.23
CA SER A 347 49.52 -4.75 6.64
C SER A 347 49.33 -3.33 7.17
N LEU A 348 48.56 -3.29 8.28
CA LEU A 348 48.28 -2.21 9.25
C LEU A 348 49.55 -1.53 9.79
N PRO A 349 49.42 -0.35 10.42
CA PRO A 349 49.44 -0.39 11.87
C PRO A 349 48.46 0.52 12.61
N THR A 350 48.10 0.03 13.78
CA THR A 350 47.46 0.58 14.95
C THR A 350 48.22 1.79 15.53
N SER A 351 47.49 2.80 16.02
CA SER A 351 47.88 3.46 17.28
C SER A 351 46.69 4.12 17.97
N GLU A 352 46.49 3.75 19.20
CA GLU A 352 45.64 4.30 20.22
C GLU A 352 45.97 5.76 20.51
N GLN A 353 44.95 6.57 20.88
CA GLN A 353 44.93 7.31 22.15
C GLN A 353 43.58 7.96 22.40
N SER A 354 43.07 7.63 23.55
CA SER A 354 41.93 8.23 24.25
C SER A 354 42.20 9.69 24.66
N THR A 355 41.16 10.54 24.52
CA THR A 355 40.92 11.61 25.52
C THR A 355 39.45 11.96 25.52
N THR A 356 38.88 11.82 26.68
CA THR A 356 37.56 12.30 27.17
C THR A 356 37.53 13.81 27.19
N GLU A 357 36.55 14.42 26.51
CA GLU A 357 36.09 15.77 26.82
C GLU A 357 34.56 15.84 26.67
N GLU A 358 33.90 16.27 27.73
CA GLU A 358 32.48 16.62 27.76
C GLU A 358 32.17 17.76 26.78
N PRO A 359 31.01 17.74 26.08
CA PRO A 359 30.60 18.92 25.31
C PRO A 359 29.77 19.84 26.19
N SER A 360 30.32 21.04 26.39
CA SER A 360 29.62 22.24 26.82
C SER A 360 28.51 22.65 25.84
N GLU A 361 27.39 23.14 26.39
CA GLU A 361 26.26 23.74 25.70
C GLU A 361 26.71 24.86 24.73
N PRO A 362 26.18 24.91 23.48
CA PRO A 362 26.33 26.08 22.65
C PRO A 362 25.23 27.08 22.92
N LYS A 363 25.68 28.29 23.21
CA LYS A 363 24.92 29.54 23.32
C LYS A 363 24.12 29.81 22.04
N SER A 364 22.94 30.38 22.27
CA SER A 364 22.06 31.09 21.33
C SER A 364 22.72 31.63 20.06
N GLY A 365 22.40 31.05 18.93
CA GLY A 365 22.62 31.59 17.58
C GLY A 365 21.30 32.11 17.02
N GLU A 366 21.37 33.16 16.28
CA GLU A 366 20.33 33.97 15.63
C GLU A 366 19.24 33.16 14.90
N PRO A 367 18.02 33.69 14.74
CA PRO A 367 16.93 32.98 14.12
C PRO A 367 17.21 32.79 12.62
N THR A 368 17.43 31.52 12.24
CA THR A 368 17.40 31.08 10.84
C THR A 368 15.99 31.37 10.32
N GLU A 369 15.89 32.09 9.21
CA GLU A 369 14.63 32.35 8.50
C GLU A 369 13.84 31.08 8.36
N ALA A 370 12.67 31.03 8.99
CA ALA A 370 11.70 29.95 8.81
C ALA A 370 11.25 29.93 7.37
N GLU A 371 11.47 28.81 6.68
CA GLU A 371 10.86 28.57 5.37
C GLU A 371 9.35 28.85 5.44
N PRO A 372 8.77 29.50 4.44
CA PRO A 372 7.36 29.90 4.46
C PRO A 372 6.48 28.63 4.56
N ALA A 373 5.73 28.55 5.64
CA ALA A 373 4.70 27.51 5.80
C ALA A 373 3.74 27.61 4.62
N TYR A 374 3.61 26.56 3.85
CA TYR A 374 2.71 26.49 2.70
C TYR A 374 1.26 26.63 3.21
N ASP A 375 0.64 27.75 2.93
CA ASP A 375 -0.75 28.03 3.31
C ASP A 375 -1.70 27.54 2.22
N ALA A 376 -2.31 26.36 2.43
CA ALA A 376 -3.28 25.78 1.49
C ALA A 376 -4.43 26.74 1.15
N TYR A 377 -4.83 27.61 2.09
CA TYR A 377 -5.82 28.65 1.85
C TYR A 377 -5.35 29.66 0.80
N ALA A 378 -4.09 30.08 0.85
CA ALA A 378 -3.52 31.04 -0.11
C ALA A 378 -3.55 30.49 -1.55
N LEU A 379 -3.42 29.17 -1.72
CA LEU A 379 -3.50 28.53 -3.03
C LEU A 379 -4.93 28.43 -3.59
N VAL A 380 -5.92 28.32 -2.70
CA VAL A 380 -7.31 28.03 -3.10
C VAL A 380 -8.19 29.29 -3.11
N ILE A 381 -7.82 30.34 -2.36
CA ILE A 381 -8.67 31.53 -2.20
C ILE A 381 -9.00 32.20 -3.54
N SER A 382 -8.10 32.23 -4.50
CA SER A 382 -8.35 32.79 -5.82
C SER A 382 -9.43 32.01 -6.58
N ALA A 383 -9.44 30.69 -6.48
CA ALA A 383 -10.47 29.84 -7.08
C ALA A 383 -11.84 30.01 -6.38
N VAL A 384 -11.83 30.14 -5.06
CA VAL A 384 -13.04 30.42 -4.27
C VAL A 384 -13.63 31.76 -4.66
N LEU A 385 -12.83 32.82 -4.74
CA LEU A 385 -13.27 34.15 -5.12
C LEU A 385 -13.79 34.19 -6.57
N ALA A 386 -13.20 33.44 -7.49
CA ALA A 386 -13.67 33.34 -8.86
C ALA A 386 -15.08 32.74 -8.97
N LEU A 387 -15.45 31.82 -8.06
CA LEU A 387 -16.77 31.19 -7.98
C LEU A 387 -17.79 32.07 -7.22
N LEU A 388 -17.33 32.96 -6.37
CA LEU A 388 -18.15 33.86 -5.54
C LEU A 388 -18.57 35.17 -6.24
N LYS A 389 -18.55 35.22 -7.58
CA LYS A 389 -19.10 36.36 -8.37
C LYS A 389 -20.59 36.58 -8.12
N GLN A 390 -21.30 35.55 -7.67
CA GLN A 390 -22.68 35.59 -7.22
C GLN A 390 -22.81 34.89 -5.87
N PRO A 391 -23.83 35.21 -5.03
CA PRO A 391 -24.01 34.60 -3.73
C PRO A 391 -24.18 33.06 -3.81
N GLN A 392 -23.28 32.29 -3.22
CA GLN A 392 -23.29 30.83 -3.22
C GLN A 392 -23.29 30.27 -1.80
N SER A 393 -23.79 29.03 -1.63
CA SER A 393 -23.72 28.31 -0.36
C SER A 393 -22.37 27.63 -0.18
N ASP A 394 -21.98 27.37 1.06
CA ASP A 394 -20.78 26.59 1.41
C ASP A 394 -20.84 25.17 0.85
N GLU A 395 -22.02 24.53 0.85
CA GLU A 395 -22.23 23.20 0.26
C GLU A 395 -21.98 23.21 -1.26
N TRP A 396 -22.51 24.22 -1.99
CA TRP A 396 -22.31 24.35 -3.43
C TRP A 396 -20.83 24.59 -3.79
N LEU A 397 -20.13 25.42 -3.00
CA LEU A 397 -18.71 25.69 -3.19
C LEU A 397 -17.85 24.46 -2.87
N ALA A 398 -18.21 23.72 -1.81
CA ALA A 398 -17.56 22.48 -1.42
C ALA A 398 -17.69 21.43 -2.53
N ASP A 399 -18.86 21.32 -3.13
CA ASP A 399 -19.12 20.40 -4.25
C ASP A 399 -18.32 20.82 -5.50
N LYS A 400 -18.33 22.11 -5.85
CA LYS A 400 -17.61 22.63 -7.03
C LYS A 400 -16.10 22.51 -6.93
N LEU A 401 -15.52 22.67 -5.74
CA LEU A 401 -14.09 22.56 -5.51
C LEU A 401 -13.69 21.16 -5.01
N CYS A 402 -14.64 20.22 -4.96
CA CYS A 402 -14.43 18.84 -4.53
C CYS A 402 -13.75 18.74 -3.15
N VAL A 403 -14.15 19.60 -2.20
CA VAL A 403 -13.65 19.64 -0.83
C VAL A 403 -14.76 19.34 0.16
N ARG A 404 -14.40 19.01 1.40
CA ARG A 404 -15.40 18.79 2.46
C ARG A 404 -16.10 20.10 2.82
N ALA A 405 -17.40 20.04 3.10
CA ALA A 405 -18.17 21.20 3.52
C ALA A 405 -17.57 21.89 4.76
N ALA A 406 -17.04 21.12 5.73
CA ALA A 406 -16.33 21.66 6.90
C ALA A 406 -15.09 22.45 6.49
N GLN A 407 -14.27 21.93 5.60
CA GLN A 407 -13.06 22.59 5.12
C GLN A 407 -13.38 23.86 4.32
N MET A 408 -14.40 23.80 3.46
CA MET A 408 -14.90 24.97 2.74
C MET A 408 -15.38 26.04 3.70
N LYS A 409 -16.14 25.65 4.72
CA LYS A 409 -16.62 26.57 5.75
C LYS A 409 -15.49 27.23 6.50
N ASP A 410 -14.44 26.51 6.88
CA ASP A 410 -13.23 27.06 7.53
C ASP A 410 -12.55 28.11 6.64
N TRP A 411 -12.41 27.83 5.35
CA TRP A 411 -11.84 28.78 4.38
C TRP A 411 -12.72 30.01 4.16
N LEU A 412 -14.04 29.82 4.05
CA LEU A 412 -14.99 30.92 3.94
C LEU A 412 -15.00 31.80 5.19
N ASP A 413 -14.99 31.20 6.38
CA ASP A 413 -14.94 31.94 7.65
C ASP A 413 -13.57 32.65 7.81
N ARG A 414 -12.47 32.10 7.25
CA ARG A 414 -11.18 32.79 7.16
C ARG A 414 -11.26 33.95 6.17
N GLY A 415 -11.80 33.75 4.97
CA GLY A 415 -11.99 34.82 3.98
C GLY A 415 -12.90 35.96 4.47
N VAL A 416 -13.89 35.63 5.30
CA VAL A 416 -14.72 36.64 5.98
C VAL A 416 -13.92 37.43 7.01
N ARG A 417 -13.08 36.77 7.80
CA ARG A 417 -12.18 37.46 8.77
C ARG A 417 -11.15 38.34 8.09
N GLU A 418 -10.62 37.91 6.95
CA GLU A 418 -9.65 38.66 6.13
C GLU A 418 -10.31 39.74 5.27
N GLY A 419 -11.64 39.83 5.25
CA GLY A 419 -12.38 40.82 4.51
C GLY A 419 -12.48 40.59 2.99
N SER A 420 -12.04 39.42 2.48
CA SER A 420 -12.13 39.06 1.07
C SER A 420 -13.46 38.48 0.66
N ILE A 421 -14.27 38.02 1.63
CA ILE A 421 -15.58 37.38 1.44
C ILE A 421 -16.61 38.04 2.36
N LEU A 422 -17.82 38.25 1.84
CA LEU A 422 -18.99 38.69 2.63
C LEU A 422 -19.92 37.53 2.88
N LYS A 423 -20.37 37.38 4.15
CA LYS A 423 -21.36 36.40 4.58
C LYS A 423 -22.74 37.04 4.68
N LEU A 424 -23.68 36.62 3.84
CA LEU A 424 -25.07 37.05 3.84
C LEU A 424 -25.88 36.22 4.85
N LYS A 425 -26.86 36.88 5.52
CA LYS A 425 -27.70 36.26 6.55
C LYS A 425 -29.11 36.05 6.00
N LYS A 426 -29.55 34.82 5.80
CA LYS A 426 -30.95 34.41 5.41
C LYS A 426 -31.22 34.52 3.89
N PRO A 427 -31.04 33.41 3.14
CA PRO A 427 -30.29 32.21 3.54
C PRO A 427 -28.79 32.50 3.65
N VAL A 428 -28.07 31.67 4.42
CA VAL A 428 -26.60 31.83 4.54
C VAL A 428 -25.99 31.59 3.18
N ARG A 429 -25.32 32.62 2.64
CA ARG A 429 -24.56 32.57 1.39
C ARG A 429 -23.32 33.41 1.51
N TYR A 430 -22.36 33.17 0.64
CA TYR A 430 -21.10 33.88 0.59
C TYR A 430 -20.92 34.54 -0.78
N VAL A 431 -20.31 35.71 -0.83
CA VAL A 431 -20.00 36.44 -2.07
C VAL A 431 -18.64 37.11 -1.91
N ALA A 432 -17.88 37.22 -3.00
CA ALA A 432 -16.58 37.93 -2.98
C ALA A 432 -16.81 39.40 -2.62
N HIS A 433 -16.00 39.90 -1.70
CA HIS A 433 -15.98 41.32 -1.37
C HIS A 433 -15.14 42.05 -2.42
N THR A 434 -15.77 42.63 -3.45
CA THR A 434 -15.14 43.57 -4.35
C THR A 434 -15.05 44.91 -3.63
N ALA A 435 -13.86 45.29 -3.17
CA ALA A 435 -13.60 46.67 -2.78
C ALA A 435 -13.78 47.53 -4.02
N THR A 436 -14.88 48.21 -4.11
CA THR A 436 -15.08 49.31 -5.10
C THR A 436 -14.10 50.41 -4.73
N LEU A 437 -13.00 50.49 -5.46
CA LEU A 437 -12.20 51.72 -5.55
C LEU A 437 -13.05 52.77 -6.29
N PHE A 438 -13.90 53.46 -5.54
CA PHE A 438 -14.32 54.80 -5.91
C PHE A 438 -13.58 55.77 -4.99
N THR A 439 -12.48 56.27 -5.46
CA THR A 439 -11.96 57.57 -5.04
C THR A 439 -12.59 58.63 -5.91
N ALA A 440 -13.19 59.59 -5.24
CA ALA A 440 -13.58 60.87 -5.77
C ALA A 440 -12.40 61.66 -6.36
#